data_eaa872bb86bcdaec79ef6a41382963ce
#
_entry.id   eaa872bb86bcdaec79ef6a41382963ce
#
_cell.length_a   1.000
_cell.length_b   1.000
_cell.length_c   1.000
_cell.angle_alpha   90.00
_cell.angle_beta   90.00
_cell.angle_gamma   90.00
#
_symmetry.space_group_name_H-M   'P 1'
#
loop_
_entity.id
_entity.type
_entity.pdbx_description
1 polymer ?
#
loop_
_entity_poly.entity_id
_entity_poly.type
_entity_poly.pdbx_seq_one_letter_code
_entity_poly.pdbx_strand_id
1 'polypeptide(L)'
;MFWKKDDPNALNQPVPPGWDITELGLLGQGGMSRVFRVRDEALGREVALKVLKPDLMKQDEALETFVDEARITAQLDHPNVPPVYALANDRKRSTCFTMKVLEGQTFQQLLDRNKHGGIEALFAALEVMVRVCDAVSFAHTKGIFHCDLKPGNVMVGDHGQIYVVDWGLARRRETLPKEGEDDRRAVGTPAYMAPEQARGQNHLIDERTDTFLLGGMLYRVLVGKPPYVASTAEDTLELARRVTYPLAEAAAPAGRPLPPRLLAICRKALSLEKAARYQTASELRKELEEFIHGTAKLPEQVFQPGDVIVKEGDPGDCAYIILDGHCQVTRMVAGKKENLRLLGPGEMFGEAAVLTNNVRLASVTALMETRVAVVQKSFLQDEMERTSLISLAIRAVASAFVDLNGQTAALLQDQAVSRAWELVLREVAFMGRAEADGDRSIVWSSTLARVAQQSGVSADLIVRRMQRQKGVRLDEVQDRLMVSPPRT
;
A
#
# COMPACT_ATOMS: atom_id res chain seq x y z
N MET A 1 -12.82 44.37 16.82
CA MET A 1 -13.45 43.40 15.92
C MET A 1 -14.57 42.70 16.69
N PHE A 2 -15.83 42.85 16.25
CA PHE A 2 -16.99 42.34 17.02
C PHE A 2 -17.12 40.84 16.84
N TRP A 3 -16.94 40.09 17.91
CA TRP A 3 -17.21 38.65 17.97
C TRP A 3 -18.71 38.45 17.77
N LYS A 4 -19.11 37.64 16.80
CA LYS A 4 -20.48 37.12 16.71
C LYS A 4 -20.70 36.18 17.87
N LYS A 5 -21.44 36.63 18.89
CA LYS A 5 -21.71 35.90 20.16
C LYS A 5 -22.43 34.57 20.01
N ASP A 6 -22.94 34.23 18.82
CA ASP A 6 -23.84 33.12 18.58
C ASP A 6 -23.31 32.09 17.57
N ASP A 7 -22.03 32.15 17.17
CA ASP A 7 -21.42 31.11 16.35
C ASP A 7 -20.91 29.97 17.26
N PRO A 8 -21.51 28.76 17.18
CA PRO A 8 -21.06 27.62 17.98
C PRO A 8 -19.63 27.17 17.67
N ASN A 9 -19.07 27.64 16.53
CA ASN A 9 -17.72 27.33 16.06
C ASN A 9 -16.70 28.42 16.40
N ALA A 10 -17.11 29.55 16.98
CA ALA A 10 -16.21 30.62 17.39
C ALA A 10 -15.48 30.31 18.71
N LEU A 11 -14.28 30.90 18.87
CA LEU A 11 -13.52 30.87 20.13
C LEU A 11 -14.22 31.78 21.16
N ASN A 12 -15.23 31.26 21.84
CA ASN A 12 -16.04 32.00 22.83
C ASN A 12 -15.38 32.06 24.22
N GLN A 13 -14.06 31.89 24.31
CA GLN A 13 -13.30 31.94 25.56
C GLN A 13 -12.29 33.09 25.50
N PRO A 14 -12.06 33.78 26.64
CA PRO A 14 -11.07 34.83 26.68
C PRO A 14 -9.67 34.29 26.43
N VAL A 15 -8.94 34.97 25.55
CA VAL A 15 -7.53 34.68 25.29
C VAL A 15 -6.72 35.02 26.55
N PRO A 16 -5.68 34.22 26.87
CA PRO A 16 -4.82 34.49 28.01
C PRO A 16 -4.19 35.90 27.93
N PRO A 17 -4.06 36.58 29.06
CA PRO A 17 -3.38 37.89 29.06
C PRO A 17 -1.97 37.83 28.50
N GLY A 18 -1.64 38.76 27.59
CA GLY A 18 -0.35 38.83 26.93
C GLY A 18 -0.23 37.96 25.66
N TRP A 19 -1.27 37.23 25.27
CA TRP A 19 -1.31 36.51 23.98
C TRP A 19 -2.04 37.39 22.96
N ASP A 20 -1.30 37.85 21.96
CA ASP A 20 -1.84 38.64 20.83
C ASP A 20 -2.13 37.67 19.68
N ILE A 21 -3.36 37.15 19.66
CA ILE A 21 -3.79 36.12 18.69
C ILE A 21 -5.10 36.52 18.01
N THR A 22 -5.18 36.25 16.72
CA THR A 22 -6.39 36.40 15.88
C THR A 22 -6.91 35.04 15.47
N GLU A 23 -8.19 34.77 15.72
CA GLU A 23 -8.83 33.49 15.28
C GLU A 23 -9.00 33.48 13.76
N LEU A 24 -8.60 32.37 13.14
CA LEU A 24 -8.76 32.13 11.70
C LEU A 24 -9.82 31.07 11.40
N GLY A 25 -10.16 30.21 12.36
CA GLY A 25 -11.23 29.23 12.24
C GLY A 25 -11.01 27.97 13.08
N LEU A 26 -12.05 27.13 13.12
CA LEU A 26 -12.03 25.85 13.83
C LEU A 26 -11.33 24.78 12.97
N LEU A 27 -10.31 24.12 13.52
CA LEU A 27 -9.62 22.96 12.90
C LEU A 27 -10.27 21.63 13.26
N GLY A 28 -10.76 21.50 14.51
CA GLY A 28 -11.36 20.26 14.97
C GLY A 28 -11.95 20.34 16.37
N GLN A 29 -12.80 19.38 16.69
CA GLN A 29 -13.44 19.28 18.01
C GLN A 29 -13.40 17.85 18.49
N GLY A 30 -12.87 17.64 19.71
CA GLY A 30 -12.84 16.35 20.41
C GLY A 30 -13.84 16.31 21.59
N GLY A 31 -13.77 15.24 22.37
CA GLY A 31 -14.58 15.09 23.58
C GLY A 31 -14.34 16.21 24.60
N MET A 32 -13.08 16.50 24.91
CA MET A 32 -12.68 17.41 25.99
C MET A 32 -12.29 18.81 25.48
N SER A 33 -11.90 18.98 24.22
CA SER A 33 -11.28 20.21 23.71
C SER A 33 -11.75 20.56 22.30
N ARG A 34 -11.48 21.82 21.94
CA ARG A 34 -11.56 22.34 20.56
C ARG A 34 -10.19 22.81 20.12
N VAL A 35 -9.89 22.69 18.84
CA VAL A 35 -8.63 23.15 18.22
C VAL A 35 -8.95 24.20 17.17
N PHE A 36 -8.38 25.37 17.31
CA PHE A 36 -8.57 26.50 16.40
C PHE A 36 -7.27 26.79 15.66
N ARG A 37 -7.36 27.21 14.43
CA ARG A 37 -6.28 27.89 13.72
C ARG A 37 -6.30 29.33 14.17
N VAL A 38 -5.20 29.81 14.69
CA VAL A 38 -5.05 31.21 15.12
C VAL A 38 -3.74 31.79 14.56
N ARG A 39 -3.73 33.08 14.35
CA ARG A 39 -2.52 33.83 14.01
C ARG A 39 -1.92 34.38 15.29
N ASP A 40 -0.67 34.08 15.56
CA ASP A 40 0.21 34.68 16.55
C ASP A 40 0.72 35.97 15.94
N GLU A 41 0.14 37.11 16.32
CA GLU A 41 0.45 38.41 15.70
C GLU A 41 1.85 38.89 16.08
N ALA A 42 2.34 38.51 17.27
CA ALA A 42 3.68 38.90 17.73
C ALA A 42 4.78 38.25 16.87
N LEU A 43 4.59 37.04 16.38
CA LEU A 43 5.55 36.31 15.55
C LEU A 43 5.14 36.26 14.08
N GLY A 44 3.95 36.75 13.70
CA GLY A 44 3.43 36.77 12.34
C GLY A 44 3.22 35.34 11.75
N ARG A 45 2.95 34.35 12.58
CA ARG A 45 2.81 32.92 12.18
C ARG A 45 1.46 32.36 12.54
N GLU A 46 1.05 31.30 11.86
CA GLU A 46 -0.14 30.51 12.23
C GLU A 46 0.24 29.38 13.21
N VAL A 47 -0.61 29.21 14.22
CA VAL A 47 -0.49 28.13 15.22
C VAL A 47 -1.84 27.50 15.49
N ALA A 48 -1.85 26.26 15.96
CA ALA A 48 -3.04 25.60 16.45
C ALA A 48 -3.21 25.94 17.94
N LEU A 49 -4.37 26.44 18.31
CA LEU A 49 -4.77 26.72 19.69
C LEU A 49 -5.74 25.62 20.15
N LYS A 50 -5.28 24.73 21.02
CA LYS A 50 -6.15 23.73 21.68
C LYS A 50 -6.69 24.33 22.98
N VAL A 51 -8.02 24.26 23.16
CA VAL A 51 -8.72 24.90 24.26
C VAL A 51 -9.60 23.88 24.96
N LEU A 52 -9.51 23.77 26.28
CA LEU A 52 -10.41 22.95 27.10
C LEU A 52 -11.84 23.49 27.02
N LYS A 53 -12.83 22.64 26.86
CA LYS A 53 -14.25 23.07 26.81
C LYS A 53 -14.68 23.72 28.14
N PRO A 54 -15.51 24.79 28.10
CA PRO A 54 -15.89 25.54 29.29
C PRO A 54 -16.59 24.72 30.36
N ASP A 55 -17.40 23.73 29.96
CA ASP A 55 -18.13 22.83 30.85
C ASP A 55 -17.20 21.90 31.64
N LEU A 56 -16.01 21.61 31.12
CA LEU A 56 -15.00 20.76 31.73
C LEU A 56 -14.00 21.54 32.62
N MET A 57 -13.95 22.86 32.52
CA MET A 57 -13.04 23.69 33.34
C MET A 57 -13.28 23.60 34.84
N LYS A 58 -14.46 23.14 35.27
CA LYS A 58 -14.82 22.94 36.68
C LYS A 58 -14.50 21.53 37.20
N GLN A 59 -14.05 20.64 36.31
CA GLN A 59 -13.70 19.24 36.61
C GLN A 59 -12.20 19.13 36.76
N ASP A 60 -11.70 18.96 38.00
CA ASP A 60 -10.25 18.92 38.25
C ASP A 60 -9.54 17.82 37.44
N GLU A 61 -10.13 16.63 37.32
CA GLU A 61 -9.58 15.51 36.53
C GLU A 61 -9.42 15.86 35.06
N ALA A 62 -10.40 16.54 34.45
CA ALA A 62 -10.35 16.97 33.06
C ALA A 62 -9.28 18.05 32.83
N LEU A 63 -9.17 18.97 33.78
CA LEU A 63 -8.19 20.04 33.74
C LEU A 63 -6.75 19.48 33.87
N GLU A 64 -6.51 18.59 34.82
CA GLU A 64 -5.22 17.95 35.02
C GLU A 64 -4.80 17.13 33.78
N THR A 65 -5.71 16.33 33.24
CA THR A 65 -5.47 15.57 32.01
C THR A 65 -5.09 16.46 30.84
N PHE A 66 -5.79 17.59 30.67
CA PHE A 66 -5.50 18.54 29.58
C PHE A 66 -4.13 19.24 29.75
N VAL A 67 -3.80 19.64 30.96
CA VAL A 67 -2.50 20.26 31.28
C VAL A 67 -1.34 19.26 31.12
N ASP A 68 -1.56 18.03 31.56
CA ASP A 68 -0.57 16.97 31.43
C ASP A 68 -0.36 16.56 29.98
N GLU A 69 -1.38 16.54 29.12
CA GLU A 69 -1.21 16.37 27.69
C GLU A 69 -0.24 17.41 27.11
N ALA A 70 -0.45 18.69 27.41
CA ALA A 70 0.44 19.75 26.94
C ALA A 70 1.87 19.58 27.45
N ARG A 71 2.05 19.25 28.73
CA ARG A 71 3.37 19.04 29.35
C ARG A 71 4.09 17.81 28.82
N ILE A 72 3.38 16.71 28.59
CA ILE A 72 3.93 15.49 28.00
C ILE A 72 4.38 15.78 26.58
N THR A 73 3.49 16.36 25.75
CA THR A 73 3.80 16.65 24.36
C THR A 73 5.00 17.60 24.25
N ALA A 74 5.10 18.62 25.13
CA ALA A 74 6.21 19.58 25.15
C ALA A 74 7.56 18.95 25.52
N GLN A 75 7.60 17.82 26.25
CA GLN A 75 8.82 17.10 26.62
C GLN A 75 9.31 16.14 25.52
N LEU A 76 8.48 15.88 24.52
CA LEU A 76 8.78 14.98 23.41
C LEU A 76 9.32 15.80 22.21
N ASP A 77 10.59 16.18 22.31
CA ASP A 77 11.28 16.85 21.19
C ASP A 77 11.68 15.84 20.13
N HIS A 78 10.78 15.56 19.21
CA HIS A 78 10.91 14.57 18.15
C HIS A 78 10.24 15.02 16.86
N PRO A 79 10.83 14.77 15.67
CA PRO A 79 10.27 15.23 14.39
C PRO A 79 8.86 14.73 14.10
N ASN A 80 8.46 13.60 14.69
CA ASN A 80 7.13 13.02 14.53
C ASN A 80 6.17 13.29 15.70
N VAL A 81 6.48 14.28 16.57
CA VAL A 81 5.60 14.79 17.62
C VAL A 81 5.43 16.30 17.40
N PRO A 82 4.19 16.84 17.42
CA PRO A 82 4.00 18.26 17.20
C PRO A 82 4.59 19.09 18.33
N PRO A 83 5.43 20.11 18.06
CA PRO A 83 5.96 20.97 19.10
C PRO A 83 4.85 21.80 19.73
N VAL A 84 4.81 21.85 21.07
CA VAL A 84 4.00 22.75 21.88
C VAL A 84 4.77 24.02 22.11
N TYR A 85 4.17 25.19 21.88
CA TYR A 85 4.84 26.48 21.96
C TYR A 85 4.60 27.20 23.30
N ALA A 86 3.37 27.16 23.80
CA ALA A 86 3.03 27.81 25.06
C ALA A 86 1.80 27.14 25.70
N LEU A 87 1.74 27.18 27.03
CA LEU A 87 0.61 26.70 27.83
C LEU A 87 0.11 27.82 28.73
N ALA A 88 -1.17 28.08 28.72
CA ALA A 88 -1.84 28.94 29.67
C ALA A 88 -2.83 28.09 30.49
N ASN A 89 -2.71 28.18 31.81
CA ASN A 89 -3.57 27.49 32.75
C ASN A 89 -4.17 28.51 33.74
N ASP A 90 -5.23 29.20 33.31
CA ASP A 90 -6.01 30.11 34.16
C ASP A 90 -7.43 29.53 34.37
N ARG A 91 -7.61 28.86 35.52
CA ARG A 91 -8.89 28.24 35.88
C ARG A 91 -10.09 29.19 35.86
N LYS A 92 -9.88 30.51 35.97
CA LYS A 92 -10.95 31.51 35.98
C LYS A 92 -11.28 32.02 34.57
N ARG A 93 -10.39 31.88 33.63
CA ARG A 93 -10.53 32.42 32.27
C ARG A 93 -10.51 31.36 31.21
N SER A 94 -9.38 30.66 31.04
CA SER A 94 -9.20 29.67 29.97
C SER A 94 -7.97 28.81 30.25
N THR A 95 -8.09 27.52 29.95
CA THR A 95 -6.93 26.62 29.89
C THR A 95 -6.74 26.19 28.47
N CYS A 96 -5.61 26.56 27.90
CA CYS A 96 -5.30 26.33 26.49
C CYS A 96 -3.80 26.23 26.26
N PHE A 97 -3.41 25.61 25.13
CA PHE A 97 -2.01 25.64 24.67
C PHE A 97 -1.93 25.82 23.18
N THR A 98 -0.80 26.38 22.73
CA THR A 98 -0.49 26.55 21.32
C THR A 98 0.51 25.50 20.87
N MET A 99 0.32 25.01 19.65
CA MET A 99 1.19 24.01 19.02
C MET A 99 1.27 24.28 17.51
N LYS A 100 2.11 23.52 16.81
CA LYS A 100 2.20 23.56 15.36
C LYS A 100 0.86 23.25 14.71
N VAL A 101 0.47 24.03 13.68
CA VAL A 101 -0.63 23.65 12.79
C VAL A 101 -0.21 22.42 11.99
N LEU A 102 -1.04 21.40 12.01
CA LEU A 102 -0.85 20.18 11.23
C LEU A 102 -1.81 20.23 10.04
N GLU A 103 -1.25 20.28 8.84
CA GLU A 103 -2.00 20.19 7.60
C GLU A 103 -1.99 18.76 7.07
N GLY A 104 -2.99 18.38 6.26
CA GLY A 104 -3.12 17.02 5.74
C GLY A 104 -4.32 16.28 6.31
N GLN A 105 -4.20 14.97 6.45
CA GLN A 105 -5.28 14.08 6.86
C GLN A 105 -4.83 13.11 7.95
N THR A 106 -5.77 12.50 8.67
CA THR A 106 -5.42 11.43 9.60
C THR A 106 -5.02 10.17 8.82
N PHE A 107 -4.19 9.34 9.42
CA PHE A 107 -3.85 8.02 8.87
C PHE A 107 -5.10 7.15 8.69
N GLN A 108 -6.11 7.32 9.56
CA GLN A 108 -7.43 6.69 9.39
C GLN A 108 -8.08 7.08 8.05
N GLN A 109 -8.12 8.37 7.73
CA GLN A 109 -8.68 8.87 6.46
C GLN A 109 -7.88 8.37 5.25
N LEU A 110 -6.54 8.33 5.37
CA LEU A 110 -5.67 7.77 4.34
C LEU A 110 -5.99 6.29 4.09
N LEU A 111 -6.10 5.48 5.14
CA LEU A 111 -6.45 4.05 5.04
C LEU A 111 -7.86 3.85 4.48
N ASP A 112 -8.81 4.70 4.84
CA ASP A 112 -10.19 4.63 4.35
C ASP A 112 -10.29 4.99 2.85
N ARG A 113 -9.51 5.95 2.38
CA ARG A 113 -9.41 6.31 0.96
C ARG A 113 -8.78 5.19 0.15
N ASN A 114 -7.76 4.55 0.70
CA ASN A 114 -6.94 3.54 0.02
C ASN A 114 -7.41 2.09 0.28
N LYS A 115 -8.67 1.86 0.66
CA LYS A 115 -9.22 0.52 0.96
C LYS A 115 -8.97 -0.52 -0.12
N HIS A 116 -8.94 -0.10 -1.38
CA HIS A 116 -8.68 -0.94 -2.55
C HIS A 116 -7.30 -0.67 -3.17
N GLY A 117 -6.43 0.03 -2.44
CA GLY A 117 -5.08 0.34 -2.90
C GLY A 117 -4.23 -0.91 -3.05
N GLY A 118 -3.39 -0.92 -4.10
CA GLY A 118 -2.45 -1.98 -4.39
C GLY A 118 -1.27 -2.02 -3.41
N ILE A 119 -0.18 -2.59 -3.89
CA ILE A 119 1.04 -2.77 -3.11
C ILE A 119 1.66 -1.43 -2.68
N GLU A 120 1.57 -0.41 -3.53
CA GLU A 120 2.08 0.95 -3.24
C GLU A 120 1.39 1.58 -2.02
N ALA A 121 0.07 1.40 -1.91
CA ALA A 121 -0.68 1.90 -0.75
C ALA A 121 -0.31 1.16 0.54
N LEU A 122 0.01 -0.13 0.45
CA LEU A 122 0.53 -0.91 1.57
C LEU A 122 1.91 -0.38 2.00
N PHE A 123 2.82 -0.11 1.05
CA PHE A 123 4.14 0.47 1.35
C PHE A 123 4.03 1.81 2.04
N ALA A 124 3.26 2.73 1.47
CA ALA A 124 3.04 4.05 2.06
C ALA A 124 2.49 3.93 3.50
N ALA A 125 1.57 2.98 3.75
CA ALA A 125 1.05 2.75 5.10
C ALA A 125 2.12 2.18 6.05
N LEU A 126 2.99 1.28 5.59
CA LEU A 126 4.08 0.73 6.40
C LEU A 126 5.14 1.78 6.73
N GLU A 127 5.46 2.69 5.79
CA GLU A 127 6.36 3.82 6.07
C GLU A 127 5.80 4.76 7.14
N VAL A 128 4.48 5.03 7.11
CA VAL A 128 3.81 5.75 8.20
C VAL A 128 4.00 5.01 9.52
N MET A 129 3.79 3.69 9.55
CA MET A 129 3.97 2.86 10.76
C MET A 129 5.40 2.92 11.32
N VAL A 130 6.42 2.92 10.46
CA VAL A 130 7.83 3.07 10.86
C VAL A 130 8.04 4.39 11.59
N ARG A 131 7.54 5.50 11.06
CA ARG A 131 7.65 6.84 11.69
C ARG A 131 6.88 6.93 13.01
N VAL A 132 5.73 6.26 13.10
CA VAL A 132 4.97 6.16 14.36
C VAL A 132 5.78 5.38 15.40
N CYS A 133 6.38 4.25 15.02
CA CYS A 133 7.25 3.48 15.91
C CYS A 133 8.45 4.30 16.41
N ASP A 134 9.03 5.19 15.58
CA ASP A 134 10.12 6.10 15.97
C ASP A 134 9.68 7.04 17.09
N ALA A 135 8.54 7.73 16.91
CA ALA A 135 8.01 8.65 17.92
C ALA A 135 7.70 7.94 19.24
N VAL A 136 7.07 6.76 19.16
CA VAL A 136 6.70 5.95 20.32
C VAL A 136 7.95 5.43 21.04
N SER A 137 8.95 4.94 20.28
CA SER A 137 10.23 4.48 20.86
C SER A 137 10.93 5.62 21.60
N PHE A 138 10.94 6.83 21.04
CA PHE A 138 11.49 8.00 21.70
C PHE A 138 10.74 8.33 23.00
N ALA A 139 9.39 8.33 22.98
CA ALA A 139 8.59 8.57 24.19
C ALA A 139 8.89 7.53 25.28
N HIS A 140 9.09 6.27 24.93
CA HIS A 140 9.47 5.21 25.86
C HIS A 140 10.82 5.46 26.52
N THR A 141 11.81 6.08 25.82
CA THR A 141 13.08 6.49 26.46
C THR A 141 12.89 7.54 27.54
N LYS A 142 11.80 8.30 27.50
CA LYS A 142 11.39 9.28 28.51
C LYS A 142 10.45 8.69 29.57
N GLY A 143 10.19 7.37 29.52
CA GLY A 143 9.25 6.72 30.43
C GLY A 143 7.79 7.12 30.18
N ILE A 144 7.45 7.53 28.97
CA ILE A 144 6.09 7.96 28.59
C ILE A 144 5.48 6.91 27.66
N PHE A 145 4.29 6.41 28.01
CA PHE A 145 3.49 5.46 27.24
C PHE A 145 2.27 6.18 26.67
N HIS A 146 1.99 6.02 25.38
CA HIS A 146 0.91 6.74 24.72
C HIS A 146 -0.50 6.26 25.14
N CYS A 147 -0.69 4.95 25.23
CA CYS A 147 -1.91 4.27 25.68
C CYS A 147 -3.17 4.43 24.82
N ASP A 148 -3.15 5.22 23.74
CA ASP A 148 -4.29 5.35 22.79
C ASP A 148 -3.81 5.45 21.31
N LEU A 149 -2.81 4.64 20.93
CA LEU A 149 -2.36 4.59 19.56
C LEU A 149 -3.44 3.97 18.66
N LYS A 150 -3.82 4.74 17.64
CA LYS A 150 -4.78 4.36 16.61
C LYS A 150 -4.55 5.21 15.36
N PRO A 151 -5.03 4.80 14.18
CA PRO A 151 -4.81 5.59 12.96
C PRO A 151 -5.41 7.01 13.01
N GLY A 152 -6.44 7.22 13.85
CA GLY A 152 -7.02 8.55 14.07
C GLY A 152 -6.10 9.51 14.82
N ASN A 153 -5.13 9.00 15.59
CA ASN A 153 -4.16 9.78 16.36
C ASN A 153 -2.81 9.92 15.64
N VAL A 154 -2.79 9.71 14.31
CA VAL A 154 -1.63 9.95 13.46
C VAL A 154 -2.03 10.88 12.32
N MET A 155 -1.35 12.01 12.20
CA MET A 155 -1.52 12.97 11.09
C MET A 155 -0.48 12.71 10.02
N VAL A 156 -0.93 12.69 8.76
CA VAL A 156 -0.09 12.56 7.56
C VAL A 156 -0.25 13.81 6.73
N GLY A 157 0.82 14.59 6.69
CA GLY A 157 0.87 15.85 5.95
C GLY A 157 1.11 15.66 4.45
N ASP A 158 0.76 16.69 3.67
CA ASP A 158 0.83 16.67 2.19
C ASP A 158 2.27 16.51 1.64
N HIS A 159 3.27 16.84 2.46
CA HIS A 159 4.70 16.71 2.10
C HIS A 159 5.37 15.53 2.83
N GLY A 160 4.62 14.53 3.25
CA GLY A 160 5.14 13.33 3.89
C GLY A 160 5.52 13.50 5.37
N GLN A 161 5.14 14.63 6.01
CA GLN A 161 5.30 14.77 7.46
C GLN A 161 4.32 13.84 8.18
N ILE A 162 4.80 13.20 9.24
CA ILE A 162 3.99 12.31 10.06
C ILE A 162 4.10 12.76 11.50
N TYR A 163 2.95 12.91 12.17
CA TYR A 163 2.90 13.33 13.56
C TYR A 163 1.98 12.40 14.37
N VAL A 164 2.50 11.92 15.50
CA VAL A 164 1.70 11.23 16.54
C VAL A 164 1.11 12.30 17.43
N VAL A 165 -0.20 12.33 17.55
CA VAL A 165 -0.96 13.36 18.26
C VAL A 165 -1.82 12.73 19.37
N ASP A 166 -2.41 13.59 20.21
CA ASP A 166 -3.37 13.21 21.27
C ASP A 166 -2.72 12.34 22.37
N TRP A 167 -1.80 12.95 23.11
CA TRP A 167 -1.14 12.36 24.28
C TRP A 167 -1.98 12.48 25.57
N GLY A 168 -3.27 12.80 25.47
CA GLY A 168 -4.17 13.02 26.60
C GLY A 168 -4.42 11.79 27.47
N LEU A 169 -4.20 10.59 26.97
CA LEU A 169 -4.27 9.35 27.73
C LEU A 169 -2.88 8.77 28.09
N ALA A 170 -1.82 9.51 27.77
CA ALA A 170 -0.47 9.04 28.04
C ALA A 170 -0.22 8.85 29.55
N ARG A 171 0.60 7.86 29.85
CA ARG A 171 1.02 7.54 31.21
C ARG A 171 2.51 7.71 31.38
N ARG A 172 2.93 8.18 32.54
CA ARG A 172 4.35 8.22 32.92
C ARG A 172 4.65 6.99 33.77
N ARG A 173 5.79 6.35 33.55
CA ARG A 173 6.26 5.19 34.32
C ARG A 173 6.23 5.46 35.82
N GLU A 174 6.66 6.65 36.23
CA GLU A 174 6.78 7.08 37.62
C GLU A 174 5.44 7.31 38.34
N THR A 175 4.34 7.52 37.56
CA THR A 175 3.01 7.80 38.10
C THR A 175 2.02 6.65 37.90
N LEU A 176 2.49 5.50 37.40
CA LEU A 176 1.64 4.31 37.29
C LEU A 176 1.21 3.82 38.68
N PRO A 177 -0.05 3.37 38.85
CA PRO A 177 -0.51 2.80 40.09
C PRO A 177 0.32 1.54 40.43
N LYS A 178 0.42 1.22 41.72
CA LYS A 178 0.96 -0.06 42.17
C LYS A 178 -0.11 -1.15 42.10
N GLU A 179 0.34 -2.41 42.12
CA GLU A 179 -0.58 -3.53 42.19
C GLU A 179 -1.54 -3.37 43.38
N GLY A 180 -2.82 -3.47 43.09
CA GLY A 180 -3.91 -3.26 44.08
C GLY A 180 -4.41 -1.81 44.21
N GLU A 181 -3.76 -0.83 43.58
CA GLU A 181 -4.16 0.58 43.55
C GLU A 181 -4.94 0.95 42.28
N ASP A 182 -5.20 -0.01 41.38
CA ASP A 182 -5.93 0.22 40.15
C ASP A 182 -7.37 0.69 40.40
N ASP A 183 -7.75 1.74 39.67
CA ASP A 183 -9.13 2.22 39.63
C ASP A 183 -10.08 1.31 38.83
N ARG A 184 -9.54 0.27 38.20
CA ARG A 184 -10.21 -0.72 37.35
C ARG A 184 -10.95 -0.13 36.14
N ARG A 185 -10.72 1.12 35.81
CA ARG A 185 -11.28 1.75 34.62
C ARG A 185 -10.47 1.36 33.38
N ALA A 186 -11.17 0.89 32.35
CA ALA A 186 -10.55 0.72 31.02
C ALA A 186 -10.32 2.11 30.41
N VAL A 187 -9.09 2.37 29.96
CA VAL A 187 -8.70 3.67 29.40
C VAL A 187 -8.09 3.46 28.01
N GLY A 188 -8.64 4.14 27.00
CA GLY A 188 -8.23 4.05 25.61
C GLY A 188 -9.42 3.82 24.67
N THR A 189 -9.12 3.47 23.43
CA THR A 189 -10.13 3.19 22.38
C THR A 189 -10.38 1.67 22.28
N PRO A 190 -11.59 1.16 22.67
CA PRO A 190 -11.86 -0.29 22.76
C PRO A 190 -11.47 -1.10 21.54
N ALA A 191 -11.62 -0.54 20.33
CA ALA A 191 -11.30 -1.20 19.07
C ALA A 191 -9.82 -1.58 18.89
N TYR A 192 -8.91 -0.99 19.68
CA TYR A 192 -7.47 -1.18 19.63
C TYR A 192 -6.84 -1.57 20.97
N MET A 193 -7.56 -1.46 22.10
CA MET A 193 -7.01 -1.63 23.45
C MET A 193 -6.21 -2.91 23.63
N ALA A 194 -5.12 -2.80 24.35
CA ALA A 194 -4.40 -3.95 24.89
C ALA A 194 -5.22 -4.62 26.01
N PRO A 195 -5.10 -5.94 26.23
CA PRO A 195 -5.90 -6.66 27.21
C PRO A 195 -5.75 -6.14 28.63
N GLU A 196 -4.56 -5.69 29.04
CA GLU A 196 -4.32 -5.08 30.35
C GLU A 196 -5.08 -3.75 30.50
N GLN A 197 -5.19 -2.92 29.46
CA GLN A 197 -6.02 -1.71 29.48
C GLN A 197 -7.51 -2.05 29.57
N ALA A 198 -7.96 -3.00 28.73
CA ALA A 198 -9.36 -3.42 28.69
C ALA A 198 -9.84 -4.05 30.02
N ARG A 199 -8.92 -4.66 30.79
CA ARG A 199 -9.18 -5.22 32.12
C ARG A 199 -9.01 -4.22 33.26
N GLY A 200 -8.60 -2.97 32.95
CA GLY A 200 -8.32 -1.95 33.97
C GLY A 200 -7.10 -2.27 34.85
N GLN A 201 -6.15 -3.08 34.37
CA GLN A 201 -4.92 -3.43 35.05
C GLN A 201 -3.83 -2.39 34.78
N ASN A 202 -4.08 -1.15 35.19
CA ASN A 202 -3.26 0.02 34.82
C ASN A 202 -1.83 -0.07 35.39
N HIS A 203 -1.58 -0.81 36.47
CA HIS A 203 -0.25 -1.11 37.01
C HIS A 203 0.61 -1.97 36.04
N LEU A 204 0.00 -2.68 35.08
CA LEU A 204 0.68 -3.49 34.10
C LEU A 204 1.03 -2.73 32.82
N ILE A 205 0.72 -1.43 32.73
CA ILE A 205 1.06 -0.63 31.54
C ILE A 205 2.58 -0.46 31.44
N ASP A 206 3.13 -0.75 30.27
CA ASP A 206 4.54 -0.54 29.92
C ASP A 206 4.69 -0.39 28.39
N GLU A 207 5.93 -0.41 27.87
CA GLU A 207 6.24 -0.30 26.44
C GLU A 207 5.47 -1.30 25.59
N ARG A 208 5.23 -2.51 26.13
CA ARG A 208 4.54 -3.60 25.44
C ARG A 208 3.04 -3.36 25.27
N THR A 209 2.48 -2.44 26.02
CA THR A 209 1.11 -1.96 25.81
C THR A 209 1.05 -1.20 24.49
N ASP A 210 1.95 -0.25 24.25
CA ASP A 210 2.00 0.50 23.00
C ASP A 210 2.39 -0.38 21.80
N THR A 211 3.26 -1.38 21.99
CA THR A 211 3.58 -2.34 20.91
C THR A 211 2.35 -3.17 20.49
N PHE A 212 1.45 -3.48 21.43
CA PHE A 212 0.16 -4.12 21.12
C PHE A 212 -0.73 -3.19 20.29
N LEU A 213 -0.85 -1.92 20.70
CA LEU A 213 -1.63 -0.91 19.96
C LEU A 213 -1.10 -0.70 18.54
N LEU A 214 0.24 -0.66 18.37
CA LEU A 214 0.90 -0.63 17.06
C LEU A 214 0.56 -1.88 16.24
N GLY A 215 0.49 -3.05 16.87
CA GLY A 215 -0.01 -4.28 16.25
C GLY A 215 -1.46 -4.16 15.76
N GLY A 216 -2.32 -3.50 16.54
CA GLY A 216 -3.70 -3.18 16.16
C GLY A 216 -3.79 -2.24 14.96
N MET A 217 -2.89 -1.26 14.88
CA MET A 217 -2.77 -0.39 13.71
C MET A 217 -2.30 -1.16 12.49
N LEU A 218 -1.29 -2.04 12.63
CA LEU A 218 -0.84 -2.90 11.54
C LEU A 218 -1.96 -3.85 11.06
N TYR A 219 -2.73 -4.42 11.98
CA TYR A 219 -3.91 -5.22 11.63
C TYR A 219 -4.89 -4.41 10.79
N ARG A 220 -5.16 -3.15 11.16
CA ARG A 220 -6.00 -2.23 10.39
C ARG A 220 -5.47 -1.97 8.98
N VAL A 221 -4.15 -1.82 8.81
CA VAL A 221 -3.48 -1.68 7.50
C VAL A 221 -3.71 -2.92 6.64
N LEU A 222 -3.59 -4.11 7.22
CA LEU A 222 -3.70 -5.39 6.51
C LEU A 222 -5.14 -5.74 6.16
N VAL A 223 -6.06 -5.60 7.11
CA VAL A 223 -7.44 -6.09 7.02
C VAL A 223 -8.44 -5.01 6.57
N GLY A 224 -8.09 -3.74 6.77
CA GLY A 224 -8.99 -2.62 6.50
C GLY A 224 -10.03 -2.35 7.62
N LYS A 225 -9.97 -3.07 8.75
CA LYS A 225 -10.82 -2.88 9.94
C LYS A 225 -9.98 -3.01 11.21
N PRO A 226 -10.34 -2.38 12.33
CA PRO A 226 -9.63 -2.59 13.59
C PRO A 226 -9.77 -4.03 14.08
N PRO A 227 -8.92 -4.48 15.02
CA PRO A 227 -8.99 -5.84 15.56
C PRO A 227 -10.35 -6.17 16.19
N TYR A 228 -10.91 -5.24 16.94
CA TYR A 228 -12.15 -5.47 17.65
C TYR A 228 -13.28 -4.63 17.08
N VAL A 229 -14.34 -5.31 16.63
CA VAL A 229 -15.54 -4.70 16.06
C VAL A 229 -16.75 -5.45 16.57
N ALA A 230 -17.62 -4.76 17.31
CA ALA A 230 -18.91 -5.27 17.76
C ALA A 230 -19.99 -4.18 17.66
N SER A 231 -21.22 -4.51 17.96
CA SER A 231 -22.37 -3.60 17.85
C SER A 231 -22.40 -2.55 18.97
N THR A 232 -21.82 -2.86 20.12
CA THR A 232 -21.75 -1.94 21.26
C THR A 232 -20.30 -1.72 21.71
N ALA A 233 -20.05 -0.63 22.42
CA ALA A 233 -18.75 -0.35 23.01
C ALA A 233 -18.37 -1.39 24.08
N GLU A 234 -19.33 -1.88 24.85
CA GLU A 234 -19.09 -2.90 25.89
C GLU A 234 -18.72 -4.25 25.26
N ASP A 235 -19.43 -4.68 24.21
CA ASP A 235 -19.08 -5.91 23.49
C ASP A 235 -17.69 -5.80 22.83
N THR A 236 -17.35 -4.61 22.31
CA THR A 236 -16.02 -4.35 21.74
C THR A 236 -14.95 -4.45 22.82
N LEU A 237 -15.22 -3.91 24.02
CA LEU A 237 -14.32 -3.99 25.16
C LEU A 237 -14.14 -5.44 25.65
N GLU A 238 -15.20 -6.24 25.64
CA GLU A 238 -15.12 -7.66 25.99
C GLU A 238 -14.26 -8.46 25.01
N LEU A 239 -14.34 -8.15 23.71
CA LEU A 239 -13.42 -8.72 22.70
C LEU A 239 -11.97 -8.36 23.00
N ALA A 240 -11.69 -7.10 23.40
CA ALA A 240 -10.37 -6.65 23.77
C ALA A 240 -9.84 -7.35 25.04
N ARG A 241 -10.68 -7.55 26.06
CA ARG A 241 -10.33 -8.30 27.29
C ARG A 241 -9.86 -9.72 26.99
N ARG A 242 -10.43 -10.38 25.98
CA ARG A 242 -10.13 -11.76 25.58
C ARG A 242 -9.15 -11.87 24.43
N VAL A 243 -8.74 -10.75 23.80
CA VAL A 243 -7.92 -10.70 22.57
C VAL A 243 -8.57 -11.56 21.47
N THR A 244 -9.90 -11.39 21.30
CA THR A 244 -10.66 -12.16 20.32
C THR A 244 -10.90 -11.31 19.07
N TYR A 245 -10.21 -11.63 17.98
CA TYR A 245 -10.35 -10.97 16.68
C TYR A 245 -10.20 -12.01 15.56
N PRO A 246 -10.80 -11.76 14.38
CA PRO A 246 -10.60 -12.64 13.21
C PRO A 246 -9.13 -12.67 12.81
N LEU A 247 -8.63 -13.85 12.41
CA LEU A 247 -7.29 -13.93 11.82
C LEU A 247 -7.21 -13.03 10.59
N ALA A 248 -6.11 -12.29 10.43
CA ALA A 248 -5.97 -11.32 9.34
C ALA A 248 -6.11 -11.99 7.97
N GLU A 249 -5.65 -13.23 7.81
CA GLU A 249 -5.78 -14.02 6.59
C GLU A 249 -7.23 -14.29 6.19
N ALA A 250 -8.10 -14.53 7.19
CA ALA A 250 -9.52 -14.79 6.96
C ALA A 250 -10.36 -13.52 6.84
N ALA A 251 -9.88 -12.41 7.41
CA ALA A 251 -10.58 -11.14 7.46
C ALA A 251 -10.18 -10.17 6.33
N ALA A 252 -9.11 -10.47 5.60
CA ALA A 252 -8.62 -9.64 4.50
C ALA A 252 -9.65 -9.58 3.35
N PRO A 253 -9.69 -8.45 2.62
CA PRO A 253 -10.51 -8.35 1.42
C PRO A 253 -10.19 -9.46 0.41
N ALA A 254 -11.24 -10.05 -0.19
CA ALA A 254 -11.09 -11.11 -1.17
C ALA A 254 -10.17 -10.68 -2.34
N GLY A 255 -9.23 -11.56 -2.72
CA GLY A 255 -8.29 -11.29 -3.81
C GLY A 255 -7.04 -10.48 -3.43
N ARG A 256 -6.87 -10.11 -2.16
CA ARG A 256 -5.66 -9.44 -1.66
C ARG A 256 -4.80 -10.43 -0.86
N PRO A 257 -3.79 -11.06 -1.48
CA PRO A 257 -2.88 -11.93 -0.74
C PRO A 257 -2.07 -11.09 0.27
N LEU A 258 -2.12 -11.48 1.54
CA LEU A 258 -1.35 -10.83 2.59
C LEU A 258 0.02 -11.50 2.74
N PRO A 259 1.11 -10.72 2.84
CA PRO A 259 2.44 -11.27 3.05
C PRO A 259 2.54 -12.05 4.37
N PRO A 260 2.92 -13.34 4.38
CA PRO A 260 3.03 -14.14 5.60
C PRO A 260 3.96 -13.52 6.64
N ARG A 261 5.04 -12.84 6.24
CA ARG A 261 5.92 -12.14 7.18
C ARG A 261 5.20 -11.01 7.90
N LEU A 262 4.40 -10.18 7.20
CA LEU A 262 3.60 -9.13 7.85
C LEU A 262 2.53 -9.72 8.78
N LEU A 263 1.93 -10.84 8.38
CA LEU A 263 1.00 -11.58 9.23
C LEU A 263 1.68 -12.08 10.50
N ALA A 264 2.90 -12.60 10.40
CA ALA A 264 3.69 -13.04 11.55
C ALA A 264 4.05 -11.85 12.47
N ILE A 265 4.47 -10.71 11.90
CA ILE A 265 4.76 -9.46 12.64
C ILE A 265 3.50 -8.99 13.38
N CYS A 266 2.37 -8.90 12.69
CA CYS A 266 1.10 -8.48 13.27
C CYS A 266 0.67 -9.41 14.41
N ARG A 267 0.75 -10.71 14.21
CA ARG A 267 0.37 -11.74 15.19
C ARG A 267 1.25 -11.71 16.44
N LYS A 268 2.58 -11.52 16.27
CA LYS A 268 3.52 -11.33 17.38
C LYS A 268 3.20 -10.08 18.19
N ALA A 269 2.95 -8.94 17.54
CA ALA A 269 2.58 -7.70 18.20
C ALA A 269 1.28 -7.83 19.01
N LEU A 270 0.27 -8.53 18.46
CA LEU A 270 -1.05 -8.75 19.08
C LEU A 270 -1.10 -9.98 20.01
N SER A 271 0.04 -10.49 20.47
CA SER A 271 0.04 -11.63 21.41
C SER A 271 -0.63 -11.26 22.73
N LEU A 272 -1.45 -12.17 23.28
CA LEU A 272 -2.08 -12.01 24.59
C LEU A 272 -1.01 -11.82 25.67
N GLU A 273 -0.05 -12.70 25.69
CA GLU A 273 1.06 -12.69 26.64
C GLU A 273 2.06 -11.59 26.27
N LYS A 274 2.29 -10.64 27.21
CA LYS A 274 3.21 -9.52 27.02
C LYS A 274 4.64 -9.96 26.67
N ALA A 275 5.10 -11.07 27.27
CA ALA A 275 6.43 -11.61 27.00
C ALA A 275 6.61 -12.11 25.55
N ALA A 276 5.52 -12.50 24.90
CA ALA A 276 5.52 -12.95 23.50
C ALA A 276 5.44 -11.81 22.48
N ARG A 277 5.11 -10.57 22.92
CA ARG A 277 5.08 -9.38 22.07
C ARG A 277 6.47 -8.89 21.73
N TYR A 278 6.56 -7.88 20.87
CA TYR A 278 7.77 -7.04 20.78
C TYR A 278 7.97 -6.33 22.10
N GLN A 279 9.19 -6.36 22.63
CA GLN A 279 9.47 -5.76 23.92
C GLN A 279 9.60 -4.24 23.84
N THR A 280 9.95 -3.72 22.66
CA THR A 280 10.06 -2.28 22.37
C THR A 280 9.44 -1.94 21.03
N ALA A 281 9.00 -0.68 20.87
CA ALA A 281 8.55 -0.17 19.58
C ALA A 281 9.69 -0.18 18.53
N SER A 282 10.94 -0.07 18.96
CA SER A 282 12.12 -0.15 18.09
C SER A 282 12.31 -1.54 17.48
N GLU A 283 12.01 -2.62 18.22
CA GLU A 283 12.02 -3.99 17.65
C GLU A 283 10.97 -4.15 16.54
N LEU A 284 9.75 -3.68 16.78
CA LEU A 284 8.70 -3.70 15.77
C LEU A 284 9.07 -2.86 14.54
N ARG A 285 9.62 -1.65 14.77
CA ARG A 285 10.13 -0.79 13.69
C ARG A 285 11.14 -1.53 12.82
N LYS A 286 12.15 -2.15 13.43
CA LYS A 286 13.19 -2.89 12.71
C LYS A 286 12.61 -4.00 11.83
N GLU A 287 11.66 -4.77 12.32
CA GLU A 287 10.99 -5.81 11.55
C GLU A 287 10.21 -5.24 10.35
N LEU A 288 9.55 -4.08 10.51
CA LEU A 288 8.86 -3.39 9.41
C LEU A 288 9.84 -2.84 8.39
N GLU A 289 10.95 -2.21 8.83
CA GLU A 289 12.01 -1.71 7.94
C GLU A 289 12.69 -2.85 7.17
N GLU A 290 13.01 -3.97 7.85
CA GLU A 290 13.55 -5.15 7.19
C GLU A 290 12.56 -5.76 6.17
N PHE A 291 11.26 -5.64 6.43
CA PHE A 291 10.26 -6.06 5.47
C PHE A 291 10.19 -5.10 4.26
N ILE A 292 10.24 -3.77 4.49
CA ILE A 292 10.17 -2.75 3.45
C ILE A 292 11.42 -2.78 2.56
N HIS A 293 12.61 -2.81 3.16
CA HIS A 293 13.86 -2.63 2.43
C HIS A 293 14.57 -3.95 2.07
N GLY A 294 14.10 -5.08 2.59
CA GLY A 294 14.78 -6.37 2.48
C GLY A 294 16.09 -6.41 3.29
N THR A 295 16.58 -7.60 3.58
CA THR A 295 17.83 -7.79 4.33
C THR A 295 19.08 -7.81 3.45
N ALA A 296 18.93 -7.80 2.11
CA ALA A 296 20.04 -7.92 1.18
C ALA A 296 20.29 -6.60 0.44
N LYS A 297 21.46 -6.02 0.63
CA LYS A 297 22.04 -5.13 -0.37
C LYS A 297 22.29 -6.00 -1.61
N LEU A 298 21.47 -5.83 -2.64
CA LEU A 298 21.72 -6.50 -3.91
C LEU A 298 23.06 -6.03 -4.46
N PRO A 299 23.91 -6.92 -5.01
CA PRO A 299 25.15 -6.52 -5.69
C PRO A 299 24.83 -5.55 -6.81
N GLU A 300 25.59 -4.47 -6.91
CA GLU A 300 25.45 -3.50 -7.98
C GLU A 300 26.50 -3.74 -9.08
N GLN A 301 26.09 -3.51 -10.33
CA GLN A 301 27.00 -3.51 -11.51
C GLN A 301 26.76 -2.24 -12.33
N VAL A 302 27.83 -1.75 -12.96
CA VAL A 302 27.82 -0.60 -13.87
C VAL A 302 28.16 -1.06 -15.26
N PHE A 303 27.34 -0.69 -16.24
CA PHE A 303 27.52 -0.99 -17.67
C PHE A 303 27.72 0.30 -18.44
N GLN A 304 28.63 0.26 -19.43
CA GLN A 304 28.92 1.39 -20.29
C GLN A 304 27.95 1.44 -21.49
N PRO A 305 27.78 2.60 -22.13
CA PRO A 305 26.95 2.71 -23.34
C PRO A 305 27.36 1.69 -24.42
N GLY A 306 26.39 0.89 -24.84
CA GLY A 306 26.60 -0.17 -25.84
C GLY A 306 26.85 -1.57 -25.26
N ASP A 307 27.07 -1.69 -23.96
CA ASP A 307 27.23 -2.99 -23.32
C ASP A 307 25.93 -3.81 -23.38
N VAL A 308 26.05 -5.07 -23.75
CA VAL A 308 24.95 -6.03 -23.77
C VAL A 308 24.85 -6.68 -22.37
N ILE A 309 23.89 -6.28 -21.58
CA ILE A 309 23.68 -6.79 -20.21
C ILE A 309 23.07 -8.19 -20.22
N VAL A 310 22.12 -8.41 -21.15
CA VAL A 310 21.43 -9.67 -21.37
C VAL A 310 21.38 -9.96 -22.85
N LYS A 311 21.72 -11.18 -23.25
CA LYS A 311 21.69 -11.60 -24.65
C LYS A 311 20.59 -12.65 -24.87
N GLU A 312 19.78 -12.47 -25.93
CA GLU A 312 18.73 -13.41 -26.35
C GLU A 312 19.32 -14.81 -26.57
N GLY A 313 18.65 -15.84 -25.99
CA GLY A 313 19.08 -17.23 -26.10
C GLY A 313 20.02 -17.69 -24.97
N ASP A 314 20.64 -16.80 -24.22
CA ASP A 314 21.51 -17.20 -23.11
C ASP A 314 20.69 -17.75 -21.92
N PRO A 315 21.27 -18.61 -21.06
CA PRO A 315 20.59 -19.08 -19.85
C PRO A 315 20.36 -17.91 -18.88
N GLY A 316 19.21 -17.93 -18.17
CA GLY A 316 18.84 -16.92 -17.20
C GLY A 316 19.16 -17.35 -15.78
N ASP A 317 20.22 -16.79 -15.18
CA ASP A 317 20.66 -17.06 -13.79
C ASP A 317 20.40 -15.89 -12.82
N CYS A 318 20.10 -14.71 -13.34
CA CYS A 318 19.81 -13.51 -12.55
C CYS A 318 18.83 -12.60 -13.29
N ALA A 319 18.19 -11.69 -12.56
CA ALA A 319 17.43 -10.55 -13.05
C ALA A 319 18.17 -9.25 -12.66
N TYR A 320 17.76 -8.13 -13.23
CA TYR A 320 18.38 -6.83 -13.02
C TYR A 320 17.34 -5.77 -12.76
N ILE A 321 17.60 -4.86 -11.82
CA ILE A 321 16.80 -3.67 -11.55
C ILE A 321 17.64 -2.47 -11.93
N ILE A 322 17.16 -1.59 -12.80
CA ILE A 322 17.84 -0.36 -13.15
C ILE A 322 17.76 0.62 -11.99
N LEU A 323 18.92 0.97 -11.43
CA LEU A 323 19.03 1.99 -10.39
C LEU A 323 19.19 3.39 -11.00
N ASP A 324 19.94 3.46 -12.11
CA ASP A 324 20.19 4.69 -12.84
C ASP A 324 20.56 4.36 -14.30
N GLY A 325 20.23 5.26 -15.25
CA GLY A 325 20.48 5.04 -16.67
C GLY A 325 19.28 4.48 -17.44
N HIS A 326 19.51 4.09 -18.70
CA HIS A 326 18.48 3.55 -19.59
C HIS A 326 19.02 2.40 -20.45
N CYS A 327 18.13 1.41 -20.71
CA CYS A 327 18.44 0.24 -21.52
C CYS A 327 17.44 0.07 -22.66
N GLN A 328 17.91 -0.44 -23.81
CA GLN A 328 17.07 -0.81 -24.94
C GLN A 328 16.87 -2.33 -24.97
N VAL A 329 15.61 -2.76 -24.96
CA VAL A 329 15.24 -4.17 -25.17
C VAL A 329 15.09 -4.41 -26.67
N THR A 330 15.73 -5.47 -27.18
CA THR A 330 15.70 -5.84 -28.60
C THR A 330 15.51 -7.36 -28.74
N ARG A 331 14.90 -7.78 -29.84
CA ARG A 331 14.68 -9.19 -30.19
C ARG A 331 14.97 -9.44 -31.65
N MET A 332 15.44 -10.64 -31.99
CA MET A 332 15.60 -11.07 -33.36
C MET A 332 14.28 -11.66 -33.90
N VAL A 333 13.70 -11.02 -34.91
CA VAL A 333 12.47 -11.50 -35.60
C VAL A 333 12.79 -11.66 -37.08
N ALA A 334 12.69 -12.88 -37.61
CA ALA A 334 13.00 -13.21 -38.99
C ALA A 334 14.38 -12.70 -39.47
N GLY A 335 15.41 -12.76 -38.62
CA GLY A 335 16.77 -12.32 -38.92
C GLY A 335 16.99 -10.79 -38.84
N LYS A 336 15.98 -10.01 -38.44
CA LYS A 336 16.11 -8.55 -38.23
C LYS A 336 16.01 -8.22 -36.74
N LYS A 337 16.84 -7.27 -36.30
CA LYS A 337 16.79 -6.76 -34.92
C LYS A 337 15.63 -5.76 -34.79
N GLU A 338 14.65 -6.08 -33.93
CA GLU A 338 13.53 -5.21 -33.61
C GLU A 338 13.68 -4.62 -32.20
N ASN A 339 13.42 -3.32 -32.05
CA ASN A 339 13.37 -2.63 -30.79
C ASN A 339 12.00 -2.88 -30.16
N LEU A 340 11.97 -3.47 -28.97
CA LEU A 340 10.71 -3.78 -28.28
C LEU A 340 10.30 -2.62 -27.36
N ARG A 341 11.17 -2.20 -26.43
CA ARG A 341 10.89 -1.12 -25.49
C ARG A 341 12.17 -0.52 -24.91
N LEU A 342 12.03 0.69 -24.37
CA LEU A 342 13.04 1.36 -23.56
C LEU A 342 12.74 1.07 -22.07
N LEU A 343 13.80 0.85 -21.28
CA LEU A 343 13.75 0.64 -19.85
C LEU A 343 14.49 1.77 -19.13
N GLY A 344 13.93 2.24 -18.02
CA GLY A 344 14.50 3.30 -17.18
C GLY A 344 14.61 2.91 -15.69
N PRO A 345 15.04 3.86 -14.83
CA PRO A 345 15.21 3.62 -13.40
C PRO A 345 13.96 3.06 -12.74
N GLY A 346 14.14 2.05 -11.86
CA GLY A 346 13.06 1.33 -11.16
C GLY A 346 12.48 0.16 -11.94
N GLU A 347 12.79 0.00 -13.24
CA GLU A 347 12.30 -1.12 -14.04
C GLU A 347 13.21 -2.34 -13.91
N MET A 348 12.60 -3.53 -13.91
CA MET A 348 13.28 -4.83 -13.86
C MET A 348 13.30 -5.48 -15.23
N PHE A 349 14.36 -6.25 -15.52
CA PHE A 349 14.46 -7.07 -16.72
C PHE A 349 15.21 -8.38 -16.46
N GLY A 350 15.04 -9.35 -17.37
CA GLY A 350 15.67 -10.67 -17.28
C GLY A 350 14.97 -11.65 -16.33
N GLU A 351 13.93 -11.21 -15.61
CA GLU A 351 13.15 -11.98 -14.65
C GLU A 351 12.43 -13.18 -15.28
N ALA A 352 11.93 -13.03 -16.49
CA ALA A 352 11.16 -14.07 -17.18
C ALA A 352 11.98 -15.37 -17.33
N ALA A 353 13.24 -15.28 -17.72
CA ALA A 353 14.12 -16.44 -17.89
C ALA A 353 14.42 -17.13 -16.54
N VAL A 354 14.58 -16.33 -15.47
CA VAL A 354 14.85 -16.84 -14.11
C VAL A 354 13.63 -17.57 -13.55
N LEU A 355 12.43 -16.99 -13.69
CA LEU A 355 11.17 -17.53 -13.15
C LEU A 355 10.68 -18.77 -13.90
N THR A 356 10.90 -18.85 -15.22
CA THR A 356 10.43 -19.94 -16.05
C THR A 356 11.47 -21.03 -16.27
N ASN A 357 12.70 -20.88 -15.73
CA ASN A 357 13.85 -21.74 -16.02
C ASN A 357 14.18 -21.87 -17.52
N ASN A 358 13.87 -20.83 -18.29
CA ASN A 358 14.07 -20.78 -19.73
C ASN A 358 15.28 -19.89 -20.10
N VAL A 359 15.60 -19.84 -21.38
CA VAL A 359 16.58 -18.91 -21.94
C VAL A 359 16.05 -17.48 -22.01
N ARG A 360 16.94 -16.51 -22.14
CA ARG A 360 16.61 -15.09 -22.32
C ARG A 360 15.76 -14.86 -23.58
N LEU A 361 14.62 -14.22 -23.45
CA LEU A 361 13.66 -14.00 -24.54
C LEU A 361 14.01 -12.80 -25.44
N ALA A 362 14.92 -11.95 -25.00
CA ALA A 362 15.34 -10.73 -25.68
C ALA A 362 16.73 -10.31 -25.19
N SER A 363 17.39 -9.46 -25.96
CA SER A 363 18.65 -8.80 -25.56
C SER A 363 18.34 -7.46 -24.93
N VAL A 364 19.13 -7.07 -23.91
CA VAL A 364 19.06 -5.77 -23.25
C VAL A 364 20.43 -5.11 -23.32
N THR A 365 20.49 -3.91 -23.90
CA THR A 365 21.70 -3.14 -24.15
C THR A 365 21.62 -1.79 -23.43
N ALA A 366 22.67 -1.40 -22.72
CA ALA A 366 22.77 -0.09 -22.08
C ALA A 366 22.91 1.01 -23.16
N LEU A 367 22.09 2.06 -23.08
CA LEU A 367 22.15 3.22 -23.99
C LEU A 367 23.05 4.33 -23.44
N MET A 368 23.29 4.35 -22.17
CA MET A 368 24.17 5.28 -21.46
C MET A 368 24.82 4.51 -20.30
N GLU A 369 25.70 5.15 -19.53
CA GLU A 369 26.19 4.55 -18.31
C GLU A 369 24.98 4.16 -17.45
N THR A 370 24.86 2.87 -17.15
CA THR A 370 23.69 2.30 -16.48
C THR A 370 24.11 1.48 -15.28
N ARG A 371 23.60 1.86 -14.11
CA ARG A 371 23.80 1.15 -12.85
C ARG A 371 22.61 0.27 -12.57
N VAL A 372 22.86 -1.01 -12.31
CA VAL A 372 21.81 -2.01 -12.02
C VAL A 372 22.10 -2.75 -10.73
N ALA A 373 21.05 -3.14 -10.02
CA ALA A 373 21.12 -4.13 -8.93
C ALA A 373 20.92 -5.52 -9.53
N VAL A 374 21.78 -6.48 -9.17
CA VAL A 374 21.74 -7.87 -9.66
C VAL A 374 20.95 -8.72 -8.70
N VAL A 375 19.87 -9.31 -9.16
CA VAL A 375 18.99 -10.20 -8.40
C VAL A 375 19.26 -11.64 -8.82
N GLN A 376 20.04 -12.38 -8.04
CA GLN A 376 20.38 -13.76 -8.34
C GLN A 376 19.17 -14.68 -8.26
N LYS A 377 19.17 -15.76 -9.02
CA LYS A 377 18.10 -16.76 -9.07
C LYS A 377 17.82 -17.37 -7.69
N SER A 378 18.85 -17.71 -6.93
CA SER A 378 18.70 -18.22 -5.55
C SER A 378 17.99 -17.23 -4.65
N PHE A 379 18.33 -15.93 -4.75
CA PHE A 379 17.67 -14.86 -4.01
C PHE A 379 16.19 -14.75 -4.41
N LEU A 380 15.87 -14.81 -5.71
CA LEU A 380 14.49 -14.79 -6.19
C LEU A 380 13.70 -16.00 -5.71
N GLN A 381 14.31 -17.20 -5.69
CA GLN A 381 13.69 -18.43 -5.20
C GLN A 381 13.49 -18.40 -3.68
N ASP A 382 14.53 -18.04 -2.92
CA ASP A 382 14.48 -17.88 -1.47
C ASP A 382 13.45 -16.82 -1.06
N GLU A 383 13.39 -15.72 -1.81
CA GLU A 383 12.47 -14.63 -1.57
C GLU A 383 11.03 -14.97 -1.95
N MET A 384 10.82 -15.79 -2.98
CA MET A 384 9.51 -16.36 -3.32
C MET A 384 9.00 -17.33 -2.23
N GLU A 385 9.88 -18.01 -1.51
CA GLU A 385 9.55 -18.85 -0.36
C GLU A 385 9.36 -18.02 0.92
N ARG A 386 10.12 -16.93 1.11
CA ARG A 386 10.07 -16.06 2.30
C ARG A 386 8.92 -15.06 2.32
N THR A 387 8.24 -14.87 1.20
CA THR A 387 7.10 -13.93 1.07
C THR A 387 7.42 -12.51 1.56
N SER A 388 8.44 -11.90 1.00
CA SER A 388 8.77 -10.48 1.16
C SER A 388 7.98 -9.63 0.16
N LEU A 389 8.02 -8.29 0.31
CA LEU A 389 7.42 -7.38 -0.68
C LEU A 389 8.08 -7.46 -2.05
N ILE A 390 9.38 -7.74 -2.09
CA ILE A 390 10.10 -8.00 -3.34
C ILE A 390 9.47 -9.20 -4.06
N SER A 391 9.13 -10.27 -3.33
CA SER A 391 8.46 -11.45 -3.91
C SER A 391 7.05 -11.13 -4.43
N LEU A 392 6.31 -10.24 -3.75
CA LEU A 392 5.00 -9.79 -4.21
C LEU A 392 5.11 -8.90 -5.45
N ALA A 393 6.09 -7.98 -5.48
CA ALA A 393 6.38 -7.17 -6.67
C ALA A 393 6.83 -8.05 -7.83
N ILE A 394 7.71 -9.02 -7.59
CA ILE A 394 8.18 -9.99 -8.60
C ILE A 394 7.01 -10.85 -9.09
N ARG A 395 6.14 -11.36 -8.20
CA ARG A 395 4.95 -12.13 -8.59
C ARG A 395 3.94 -11.30 -9.36
N ALA A 396 3.70 -10.04 -8.96
CA ALA A 396 2.82 -9.13 -9.68
C ALA A 396 3.35 -8.82 -11.07
N VAL A 397 4.65 -8.57 -11.20
CA VAL A 397 5.33 -8.36 -12.50
C VAL A 397 5.32 -9.65 -13.32
N ALA A 398 5.61 -10.80 -12.73
CA ALA A 398 5.59 -12.09 -13.41
C ALA A 398 4.17 -12.48 -13.87
N SER A 399 3.14 -12.26 -13.05
CA SER A 399 1.74 -12.50 -13.41
C SER A 399 1.28 -11.57 -14.53
N ALA A 400 1.58 -10.27 -14.42
CA ALA A 400 1.28 -9.31 -15.48
C ALA A 400 2.01 -9.65 -16.81
N PHE A 401 3.24 -10.18 -16.73
CA PHE A 401 4.02 -10.60 -17.90
C PHE A 401 3.46 -11.88 -18.53
N VAL A 402 3.01 -12.85 -17.74
CA VAL A 402 2.35 -14.07 -18.22
C VAL A 402 1.03 -13.71 -18.89
N ASP A 403 0.23 -12.82 -18.29
CA ASP A 403 -1.03 -12.36 -18.85
C ASP A 403 -0.82 -11.52 -20.13
N LEU A 404 0.21 -10.65 -20.16
CA LEU A 404 0.55 -9.85 -21.34
C LEU A 404 1.08 -10.71 -22.49
N ASN A 405 1.95 -11.69 -22.20
CA ASN A 405 2.44 -12.65 -23.22
C ASN A 405 1.32 -13.57 -23.70
N GLY A 406 0.42 -14.00 -22.83
CA GLY A 406 -0.76 -14.76 -23.22
C GLY A 406 -1.68 -13.96 -24.17
N GLN A 407 -1.94 -12.70 -23.86
CA GLN A 407 -2.75 -11.81 -24.70
C GLN A 407 -2.04 -11.46 -26.03
N THR A 408 -0.72 -11.20 -25.98
CA THR A 408 0.07 -10.89 -27.18
C THR A 408 0.20 -12.11 -28.08
N ALA A 409 0.41 -13.31 -27.52
CA ALA A 409 0.43 -14.55 -28.27
C ALA A 409 -0.92 -14.86 -28.93
N ALA A 410 -2.02 -14.63 -28.20
CA ALA A 410 -3.37 -14.80 -28.72
C ALA A 410 -3.70 -13.80 -29.85
N LEU A 411 -3.29 -12.53 -29.71
CA LEU A 411 -3.45 -11.49 -30.74
C LEU A 411 -2.62 -11.78 -32.00
N LEU A 412 -1.36 -12.21 -31.85
CA LEU A 412 -0.50 -12.58 -32.97
C LEU A 412 -1.03 -13.84 -33.67
N GLN A 413 -1.57 -14.80 -32.92
CA GLN A 413 -2.19 -15.98 -33.46
C GLN A 413 -3.47 -15.63 -34.23
N ASP A 414 -4.33 -14.75 -33.73
CA ASP A 414 -5.54 -14.31 -34.43
C ASP A 414 -5.22 -13.50 -35.69
N GLN A 415 -4.17 -12.67 -35.68
CA GLN A 415 -3.68 -11.97 -36.86
C GLN A 415 -3.11 -12.93 -37.91
N ALA A 416 -2.33 -13.94 -37.49
CA ALA A 416 -1.80 -14.95 -38.40
C ALA A 416 -2.92 -15.79 -39.05
N VAL A 417 -3.92 -16.19 -38.25
CA VAL A 417 -5.12 -16.91 -38.75
C VAL A 417 -5.92 -16.04 -39.70
N SER A 418 -6.08 -14.74 -39.42
CA SER A 418 -6.77 -13.80 -40.32
C SER A 418 -6.05 -13.65 -41.65
N ARG A 419 -4.73 -13.52 -41.65
CA ARG A 419 -3.91 -13.49 -42.89
C ARG A 419 -4.00 -14.81 -43.69
N ALA A 420 -3.95 -15.94 -43.02
CA ALA A 420 -4.14 -17.25 -43.65
C ALA A 420 -5.51 -17.34 -44.32
N TRP A 421 -6.55 -16.85 -43.66
CA TRP A 421 -7.90 -16.81 -44.21
C TRP A 421 -8.00 -15.89 -45.43
N GLU A 422 -7.36 -14.73 -45.42
CA GLU A 422 -7.27 -13.87 -46.63
C GLU A 422 -6.59 -14.56 -47.84
N LEU A 423 -5.59 -15.41 -47.59
CA LEU A 423 -4.97 -16.22 -48.66
C LEU A 423 -5.99 -17.23 -49.21
N VAL A 424 -6.76 -17.89 -48.39
CA VAL A 424 -7.85 -18.78 -48.84
C VAL A 424 -8.83 -18.01 -49.75
N LEU A 425 -9.30 -16.84 -49.33
CA LEU A 425 -10.23 -16.02 -50.09
C LEU A 425 -9.62 -15.55 -51.42
N ARG A 426 -8.33 -15.23 -51.47
CA ARG A 426 -7.61 -14.89 -52.67
C ARG A 426 -7.55 -16.09 -53.63
N GLU A 427 -7.22 -17.27 -53.18
CA GLU A 427 -7.22 -18.48 -54.02
C GLU A 427 -8.62 -18.78 -54.56
N VAL A 428 -9.68 -18.68 -53.75
CA VAL A 428 -11.04 -18.80 -54.24
C VAL A 428 -11.37 -17.77 -55.31
N ALA A 429 -10.96 -16.52 -55.14
CA ALA A 429 -11.21 -15.46 -56.13
C ALA A 429 -10.47 -15.66 -57.45
N PHE A 430 -9.22 -16.14 -57.41
CA PHE A 430 -8.38 -16.28 -58.59
C PHE A 430 -8.51 -17.65 -59.26
N MET A 431 -8.53 -18.74 -58.48
CA MET A 431 -8.52 -20.12 -58.97
C MET A 431 -9.87 -20.82 -58.86
N GLY A 432 -10.81 -20.22 -58.15
CA GLY A 432 -12.15 -20.82 -57.95
C GLY A 432 -13.00 -20.84 -59.22
N ARG A 433 -13.72 -21.97 -59.39
CA ARG A 433 -14.70 -22.15 -60.48
C ARG A 433 -15.99 -21.42 -60.09
N ALA A 434 -16.58 -20.71 -61.06
CA ALA A 434 -17.92 -20.09 -60.91
C ALA A 434 -18.97 -21.19 -60.95
N GLU A 435 -19.88 -21.17 -60.00
CA GLU A 435 -21.03 -22.07 -59.90
C GLU A 435 -22.33 -21.39 -60.42
N ALA A 436 -23.33 -22.21 -60.69
CA ALA A 436 -24.58 -21.72 -61.30
C ALA A 436 -25.39 -20.72 -60.47
N ASP A 437 -25.20 -20.71 -59.11
CA ASP A 437 -25.82 -19.82 -58.14
C ASP A 437 -25.03 -18.53 -57.90
N GLY A 438 -23.94 -18.32 -58.63
CA GLY A 438 -23.06 -17.16 -58.50
C GLY A 438 -21.97 -17.26 -57.45
N ASP A 439 -21.93 -18.37 -56.66
CA ASP A 439 -20.88 -18.70 -55.73
C ASP A 439 -19.57 -19.10 -56.51
N ARG A 440 -18.44 -18.99 -55.82
CA ARG A 440 -17.15 -19.55 -56.32
C ARG A 440 -16.77 -20.72 -55.47
N SER A 441 -16.33 -21.82 -56.10
CA SER A 441 -15.88 -23.03 -55.45
C SER A 441 -14.43 -23.37 -55.73
N ILE A 442 -13.73 -23.95 -54.75
CA ILE A 442 -12.34 -24.44 -54.85
C ILE A 442 -12.21 -25.77 -54.13
N VAL A 443 -11.25 -26.64 -54.56
CA VAL A 443 -10.98 -27.89 -53.84
C VAL A 443 -10.37 -27.54 -52.48
N TRP A 444 -11.07 -27.93 -51.41
CA TRP A 444 -10.79 -27.45 -50.05
C TRP A 444 -9.54 -28.09 -49.44
N SER A 445 -9.39 -29.41 -49.48
CA SER A 445 -8.28 -30.12 -48.86
C SER A 445 -6.91 -29.68 -49.38
N SER A 446 -6.81 -29.51 -50.71
CA SER A 446 -5.55 -29.06 -51.32
C SER A 446 -5.24 -27.58 -51.06
N THR A 447 -6.28 -26.75 -51.04
CA THR A 447 -6.14 -25.32 -50.71
C THR A 447 -5.78 -25.15 -49.23
N LEU A 448 -6.44 -25.86 -48.32
CA LEU A 448 -6.13 -25.82 -46.88
C LEU A 448 -4.69 -26.25 -46.60
N ALA A 449 -4.23 -27.36 -47.18
CA ALA A 449 -2.86 -27.84 -47.02
C ALA A 449 -1.81 -26.82 -47.50
N ARG A 450 -2.04 -26.21 -48.68
CA ARG A 450 -1.13 -25.21 -49.26
C ARG A 450 -1.09 -23.93 -48.42
N VAL A 451 -2.25 -23.40 -48.03
CA VAL A 451 -2.31 -22.18 -47.23
C VAL A 451 -1.73 -22.43 -45.83
N ALA A 452 -1.98 -23.59 -45.21
CA ALA A 452 -1.38 -23.94 -43.92
C ALA A 452 0.16 -23.98 -44.01
N GLN A 453 0.69 -24.61 -45.04
CA GLN A 453 2.14 -24.65 -45.28
C GLN A 453 2.73 -23.26 -45.55
N GLN A 454 2.06 -22.43 -46.35
CA GLN A 454 2.52 -21.11 -46.76
C GLN A 454 2.44 -20.08 -45.62
N SER A 455 1.44 -20.16 -44.77
CA SER A 455 1.19 -19.22 -43.65
C SER A 455 1.85 -19.65 -42.34
N GLY A 456 2.24 -20.92 -42.20
CA GLY A 456 2.70 -21.49 -40.93
C GLY A 456 1.58 -21.66 -39.87
N VAL A 457 0.31 -21.50 -40.26
CA VAL A 457 -0.87 -21.65 -39.39
C VAL A 457 -1.43 -23.06 -39.51
N SER A 458 -1.76 -23.70 -38.39
CA SER A 458 -2.33 -25.05 -38.43
C SER A 458 -3.68 -25.08 -39.14
N ALA A 459 -3.93 -26.17 -39.90
CA ALA A 459 -5.16 -26.39 -40.65
C ALA A 459 -6.42 -26.23 -39.78
N ASP A 460 -6.40 -26.77 -38.53
CA ASP A 460 -7.51 -26.68 -37.59
C ASP A 460 -7.93 -25.26 -37.25
N LEU A 461 -6.96 -24.33 -37.13
CA LEU A 461 -7.25 -22.92 -36.86
C LEU A 461 -7.89 -22.24 -38.04
N ILE A 462 -7.46 -22.57 -39.27
CA ILE A 462 -8.04 -22.04 -40.51
C ILE A 462 -9.49 -22.55 -40.65
N VAL A 463 -9.74 -23.83 -40.37
CA VAL A 463 -11.09 -24.44 -40.38
C VAL A 463 -12.00 -23.78 -39.35
N ARG A 464 -11.54 -23.57 -38.11
CA ARG A 464 -12.32 -22.85 -37.09
C ARG A 464 -12.64 -21.41 -37.49
N ARG A 465 -11.75 -20.74 -38.20
CA ARG A 465 -12.01 -19.40 -38.75
C ARG A 465 -13.07 -19.43 -39.85
N MET A 466 -12.96 -20.40 -40.75
CA MET A 466 -13.94 -20.65 -41.81
C MET A 466 -15.37 -20.82 -41.25
N GLN A 467 -15.54 -21.67 -40.23
CA GLN A 467 -16.83 -21.96 -39.60
C GLN A 467 -17.55 -20.72 -39.02
N ARG A 468 -16.76 -19.65 -38.73
CA ARG A 468 -17.28 -18.38 -38.19
C ARG A 468 -17.65 -17.37 -39.28
N GLN A 469 -17.37 -17.65 -40.54
CA GLN A 469 -17.61 -16.70 -41.66
C GLN A 469 -19.00 -16.89 -42.25
N LYS A 470 -19.73 -15.78 -42.44
CA LYS A 470 -21.02 -15.75 -43.16
C LYS A 470 -20.76 -15.87 -44.66
N GLY A 471 -21.58 -16.64 -45.36
CA GLY A 471 -21.50 -16.80 -46.85
C GLY A 471 -20.41 -17.80 -47.29
N VAL A 472 -19.87 -18.59 -46.37
CA VAL A 472 -18.92 -19.67 -46.66
C VAL A 472 -19.55 -21.02 -46.32
N ARG A 473 -19.51 -21.98 -47.25
CA ARG A 473 -20.05 -23.34 -47.10
C ARG A 473 -18.98 -24.35 -47.52
N LEU A 474 -18.89 -25.44 -46.80
CA LEU A 474 -18.04 -26.57 -47.15
C LEU A 474 -18.95 -27.72 -47.59
N ASP A 475 -18.76 -28.21 -48.80
CA ASP A 475 -19.31 -29.48 -49.27
C ASP A 475 -18.24 -30.55 -49.02
N GLU A 476 -18.42 -31.30 -47.92
CA GLU A 476 -17.51 -32.35 -47.51
C GLU A 476 -17.49 -33.57 -48.46
N VAL A 477 -18.60 -33.80 -49.18
CA VAL A 477 -18.71 -34.93 -50.13
C VAL A 477 -17.91 -34.68 -51.39
N GLN A 478 -17.94 -33.42 -51.88
CA GLN A 478 -17.19 -33.01 -53.08
C GLN A 478 -15.84 -32.38 -52.76
N ASP A 479 -15.47 -32.29 -51.49
CA ASP A 479 -14.29 -31.56 -51.00
C ASP A 479 -14.16 -30.15 -51.58
N ARG A 480 -15.26 -29.38 -51.56
CA ARG A 480 -15.30 -28.04 -52.11
C ARG A 480 -15.68 -26.98 -51.10
N LEU A 481 -14.89 -25.93 -51.03
CA LEU A 481 -15.22 -24.70 -50.32
C LEU A 481 -15.96 -23.76 -51.29
N MET A 482 -17.16 -23.37 -50.93
CA MET A 482 -17.97 -22.40 -51.67
C MET A 482 -18.03 -21.08 -50.92
N VAL A 483 -17.82 -19.98 -51.63
CA VAL A 483 -17.83 -18.62 -51.09
C VAL A 483 -18.80 -17.76 -51.91
N SER A 484 -19.82 -17.25 -51.26
CA SER A 484 -20.79 -16.34 -51.84
C SER A 484 -20.18 -14.93 -51.98
N PRO A 485 -20.41 -14.22 -53.10
CA PRO A 485 -20.00 -12.83 -53.23
C PRO A 485 -20.67 -11.96 -52.15
N PRO A 486 -20.00 -10.89 -51.71
CA PRO A 486 -20.62 -9.97 -50.74
C PRO A 486 -21.92 -9.41 -51.32
N ARG A 487 -23.00 -9.54 -50.56
CA ARG A 487 -24.26 -8.88 -50.93
C ARG A 487 -24.04 -7.37 -50.86
N THR A 488 -24.14 -6.70 -52.00
CA THR A 488 -24.10 -5.24 -52.16
C THR A 488 -25.25 -4.58 -51.38
#